data_287bb3b5fdf9376d1e1e20d252dc7fa3
#
_entry.id   287bb3b5fdf9376d1e1e20d252dc7fa3
#
_cell.length_a   1.000
_cell.length_b   1.000
_cell.length_c   1.000
_cell.angle_alpha   90.00
_cell.angle_beta   90.00
_cell.angle_gamma   90.00
#
_symmetry.space_group_name_H-M   'P 1'
#
loop_
_entity.id
_entity.type
_entity.pdbx_description
1 polymer ?
#
loop_
_entity_poly.entity_id
_entity_poly.type
_entity_poly.pdbx_seq_one_letter_code
_entity_poly.pdbx_strand_id
1 'polypeptide(L)'
;MQANLRLNLTGGESDPLSRSVRYQTAIEMAKFADEKGFTSVNLEEHHVAENGWLPSPLVMAGAIASITERINIGIMALLAPLYDPIRLAEDIAVIDLISQGRFSFIAGQGYREIEYHISNKPYEKRGEWMDHVLDTLLKSWDDEAFEYRGKTVNVTPKPFSRPHPPFFIGGMSRPAARRAARFGLPFSPPVSNPELETYYHEQLAQYGKEGYVSCPPANVSVLFLDEDPESAWKDIGSYFLNEATEYGRWGTEDLERPLEIDHSNLDVLRDTGFYEIVTPEECLNRHLGNDSFYAVVHPLVGGMPIDRAWHCMELYASQVLSKLVKG
;
A
#
# COMPACT_ATOMS: atom_id res chain seq x y z
N MET A 1 -8.44 -10.27 14.03
CA MET A 1 -7.05 -9.78 14.19
C MET A 1 -6.50 -9.41 12.83
N GLN A 2 -5.90 -8.23 12.67
CA GLN A 2 -5.25 -7.82 11.42
C GLN A 2 -3.83 -7.32 11.72
N ALA A 3 -2.84 -8.00 11.17
CA ALA A 3 -1.43 -7.71 11.32
C ALA A 3 -0.81 -7.50 9.92
N ASN A 4 -0.37 -6.29 9.62
CA ASN A 4 0.09 -5.92 8.30
C ASN A 4 1.56 -5.52 8.35
N LEU A 5 2.34 -6.09 7.44
CA LEU A 5 3.71 -5.71 7.21
C LEU A 5 3.72 -4.62 6.12
N ARG A 6 4.19 -3.41 6.45
CA ARG A 6 4.35 -2.31 5.49
C ARG A 6 5.78 -2.27 4.97
N LEU A 7 5.97 -2.19 3.66
CA LEU A 7 7.26 -2.15 3.00
C LEU A 7 7.26 -1.11 1.87
N ASN A 8 7.96 -0.01 2.06
CA ASN A 8 8.20 1.00 1.02
C ASN A 8 9.67 1.11 0.60
N LEU A 9 10.55 0.40 1.28
CA LEU A 9 11.99 0.28 1.03
C LEU A 9 12.77 1.59 1.02
N THR A 10 12.24 2.62 1.68
CA THR A 10 12.94 3.87 1.87
C THR A 10 14.24 3.66 2.61
N GLY A 11 15.30 4.32 2.16
CA GLY A 11 16.60 4.24 2.80
C GLY A 11 17.63 5.04 2.04
N GLY A 12 18.50 5.74 2.76
CA GLY A 12 19.51 6.61 2.20
C GLY A 12 20.76 5.91 1.65
N GLU A 13 20.78 4.58 1.56
CA GLU A 13 21.96 3.88 1.08
C GLU A 13 22.20 4.19 -0.41
N SER A 14 23.32 4.85 -0.68
CA SER A 14 23.82 5.05 -2.04
C SER A 14 24.62 3.85 -2.55
N ASP A 15 25.12 3.01 -1.64
CA ASP A 15 25.86 1.80 -1.97
C ASP A 15 24.95 0.69 -2.51
N PRO A 16 25.18 0.18 -3.75
CA PRO A 16 24.35 -0.83 -4.36
C PRO A 16 24.27 -2.15 -3.57
N LEU A 17 25.33 -2.52 -2.84
CA LEU A 17 25.35 -3.76 -2.05
C LEU A 17 24.40 -3.66 -0.85
N SER A 18 24.49 -2.59 -0.08
CA SER A 18 23.61 -2.33 1.06
C SER A 18 22.14 -2.26 0.61
N ARG A 19 21.87 -1.61 -0.53
CA ARG A 19 20.53 -1.57 -1.12
C ARG A 19 20.05 -2.95 -1.54
N SER A 20 20.90 -3.78 -2.16
CA SER A 20 20.58 -5.17 -2.50
C SER A 20 20.21 -5.98 -1.26
N VAL A 21 20.97 -5.84 -0.17
CA VAL A 21 20.69 -6.52 1.11
C VAL A 21 19.32 -6.09 1.64
N ARG A 22 18.96 -4.80 1.60
CA ARG A 22 17.64 -4.30 2.04
C ARG A 22 16.48 -4.92 1.26
N TYR A 23 16.60 -5.03 -0.08
CA TYR A 23 15.56 -5.68 -0.90
C TYR A 23 15.43 -7.17 -0.60
N GLN A 24 16.54 -7.89 -0.41
CA GLN A 24 16.52 -9.29 0.00
C GLN A 24 15.91 -9.45 1.41
N THR A 25 16.29 -8.61 2.35
CA THR A 25 15.71 -8.59 3.71
C THR A 25 14.20 -8.38 3.68
N ALA A 26 13.70 -7.47 2.84
CA ALA A 26 12.25 -7.25 2.71
C ALA A 26 11.50 -8.50 2.22
N ILE A 27 12.10 -9.23 1.28
CA ILE A 27 11.54 -10.51 0.79
C ILE A 27 11.56 -11.56 1.92
N GLU A 28 12.67 -11.68 2.65
CA GLU A 28 12.78 -12.60 3.79
C GLU A 28 11.79 -12.24 4.92
N MET A 29 11.60 -10.95 5.21
CA MET A 29 10.60 -10.49 6.17
C MET A 29 9.17 -10.83 5.74
N ALA A 30 8.86 -10.73 4.45
CA ALA A 30 7.55 -11.14 3.93
C ALA A 30 7.31 -12.64 4.10
N LYS A 31 8.33 -13.47 3.86
CA LYS A 31 8.28 -14.91 4.14
C LYS A 31 8.10 -15.20 5.62
N PHE A 32 8.88 -14.55 6.47
CA PHE A 32 8.74 -14.66 7.92
C PHE A 32 7.33 -14.25 8.38
N ALA A 33 6.79 -13.15 7.86
CA ALA A 33 5.44 -12.70 8.16
C ALA A 33 4.38 -13.74 7.76
N ASP A 34 4.51 -14.38 6.59
CA ASP A 34 3.66 -15.48 6.15
C ASP A 34 3.71 -16.66 7.13
N GLU A 35 4.90 -17.08 7.54
CA GLU A 35 5.11 -18.20 8.48
C GLU A 35 4.58 -17.89 9.88
N LYS A 36 4.61 -16.62 10.32
CA LYS A 36 4.17 -16.19 11.65
C LYS A 36 2.71 -15.78 11.73
N GLY A 37 1.99 -15.75 10.60
CA GLY A 37 0.55 -15.49 10.59
C GLY A 37 0.17 -14.01 10.50
N PHE A 38 1.01 -13.17 9.91
CA PHE A 38 0.59 -11.86 9.47
C PHE A 38 -0.54 -11.98 8.43
N THR A 39 -1.42 -11.01 8.40
CA THR A 39 -2.58 -11.00 7.49
C THR A 39 -2.21 -10.57 6.09
N SER A 40 -1.36 -9.54 5.97
CA SER A 40 -0.92 -9.01 4.68
C SER A 40 0.47 -8.41 4.73
N VAL A 41 1.10 -8.37 3.56
CA VAL A 41 2.23 -7.50 3.24
C VAL A 41 1.77 -6.44 2.25
N ASN A 42 1.99 -5.17 2.59
CA ASN A 42 1.58 -4.02 1.80
C ASN A 42 2.80 -3.29 1.26
N LEU A 43 2.83 -3.13 -0.05
CA LEU A 43 3.84 -2.39 -0.80
C LEU A 43 3.29 -1.02 -1.19
N GLU A 44 4.17 -0.07 -1.41
CA GLU A 44 3.85 1.28 -1.87
C GLU A 44 4.61 1.60 -3.15
N GLU A 45 4.20 2.64 -3.87
CA GLU A 45 4.82 3.04 -5.11
C GLU A 45 5.08 4.54 -5.17
N HIS A 46 6.35 4.91 -5.37
CA HIS A 46 6.76 6.25 -5.79
C HIS A 46 7.98 6.18 -6.69
N HIS A 47 8.07 7.10 -7.64
CA HIS A 47 9.17 7.16 -8.59
C HIS A 47 10.04 8.39 -8.36
N VAL A 48 11.32 8.32 -8.80
CA VAL A 48 12.31 9.41 -8.65
C VAL A 48 12.33 10.01 -7.23
N ALA A 49 12.22 9.15 -6.23
CA ALA A 49 12.36 9.51 -4.84
C ALA A 49 13.85 9.45 -4.45
N GLU A 50 14.37 10.53 -3.87
CA GLU A 50 15.79 10.62 -3.50
C GLU A 50 16.18 9.57 -2.45
N ASN A 51 15.26 9.24 -1.55
CA ASN A 51 15.44 8.21 -0.53
C ASN A 51 15.24 6.78 -1.01
N GLY A 52 15.06 6.55 -2.33
CA GLY A 52 14.94 5.22 -2.91
C GLY A 52 13.62 4.50 -2.64
N TRP A 53 12.52 5.24 -2.43
CA TRP A 53 11.18 4.64 -2.31
C TRP A 53 10.92 3.62 -3.41
N LEU A 54 10.24 2.53 -3.09
CA LEU A 54 10.00 1.42 -4.01
C LEU A 54 9.34 1.88 -5.33
N PRO A 55 10.05 1.79 -6.47
CA PRO A 55 9.50 2.25 -7.75
C PRO A 55 8.84 1.14 -8.57
N SER A 56 8.99 -0.12 -8.18
CA SER A 56 8.52 -1.27 -8.94
C SER A 56 7.82 -2.29 -8.03
N PRO A 57 6.66 -1.92 -7.47
CA PRO A 57 5.97 -2.79 -6.51
C PRO A 57 5.47 -4.09 -7.13
N LEU A 58 5.13 -4.13 -8.42
CA LEU A 58 4.71 -5.35 -9.11
C LEU A 58 5.85 -6.39 -9.17
N VAL A 59 7.09 -5.96 -9.40
CA VAL A 59 8.26 -6.86 -9.37
C VAL A 59 8.45 -7.44 -7.96
N MET A 60 8.35 -6.60 -6.93
CA MET A 60 8.45 -7.03 -5.54
C MET A 60 7.30 -7.96 -5.14
N ALA A 61 6.06 -7.64 -5.54
CA ALA A 61 4.89 -8.48 -5.30
C ALA A 61 5.05 -9.87 -5.93
N GLY A 62 5.59 -9.97 -7.16
CA GLY A 62 5.88 -11.23 -7.80
C GLY A 62 6.94 -12.05 -7.05
N ALA A 63 8.01 -11.41 -6.56
CA ALA A 63 9.04 -12.06 -5.75
C ALA A 63 8.45 -12.60 -4.44
N ILE A 64 7.65 -11.81 -3.73
CA ILE A 64 6.99 -12.22 -2.49
C ILE A 64 5.97 -13.34 -2.75
N ALA A 65 5.17 -13.23 -3.81
CA ALA A 65 4.17 -14.24 -4.16
C ALA A 65 4.79 -15.63 -4.36
N SER A 66 6.00 -15.70 -4.93
CA SER A 66 6.69 -16.95 -5.24
C SER A 66 7.22 -17.71 -4.02
N ILE A 67 7.36 -17.04 -2.87
CA ILE A 67 7.98 -17.62 -1.66
C ILE A 67 7.02 -17.65 -0.45
N THR A 68 5.77 -17.23 -0.62
CA THR A 68 4.74 -17.19 0.41
C THR A 68 3.53 -18.02 -0.01
N GLU A 69 2.75 -18.51 0.96
CA GLU A 69 1.63 -19.42 0.70
C GLU A 69 0.27 -18.90 1.18
N ARG A 70 0.24 -18.05 2.21
CA ARG A 70 -0.99 -17.64 2.91
C ARG A 70 -1.21 -16.13 2.95
N ILE A 71 -0.14 -15.36 3.15
CA ILE A 71 -0.21 -13.92 3.35
C ILE A 71 -0.80 -13.22 2.13
N ASN A 72 -1.71 -12.27 2.34
CA ASN A 72 -2.21 -11.42 1.27
C ASN A 72 -1.14 -10.40 0.86
N ILE A 73 -1.07 -10.11 -0.43
CA ILE A 73 -0.09 -9.18 -1.00
C ILE A 73 -0.84 -7.99 -1.56
N GLY A 74 -0.60 -6.80 -0.98
CA GLY A 74 -1.25 -5.57 -1.39
C GLY A 74 -0.28 -4.56 -2.01
N ILE A 75 -0.73 -3.77 -2.98
CA ILE A 75 -0.05 -2.54 -3.40
C ILE A 75 -0.97 -1.37 -3.09
N MET A 76 -0.57 -0.51 -2.14
CA MET A 76 -1.42 0.53 -1.58
C MET A 76 -0.71 1.91 -1.50
N ALA A 77 -0.76 2.70 -2.64
CA ALA A 77 -1.50 2.45 -3.86
C ALA A 77 -0.56 2.13 -5.03
N LEU A 78 -1.08 1.39 -6.02
CA LEU A 78 -0.49 1.22 -7.34
C LEU A 78 -0.84 2.44 -8.19
N LEU A 79 0.15 3.13 -8.74
CA LEU A 79 -0.05 4.32 -9.58
C LEU A 79 -0.46 3.92 -11.01
N ALA A 80 -1.64 3.32 -11.14
CA ALA A 80 -2.12 2.69 -12.37
C ALA A 80 -2.00 3.56 -13.64
N PRO A 81 -2.21 4.90 -13.60
CA PRO A 81 -2.05 5.75 -14.78
C PRO A 81 -0.62 5.85 -15.32
N LEU A 82 0.40 5.46 -14.58
CA LEU A 82 1.79 5.55 -15.04
C LEU A 82 2.17 4.42 -15.99
N TYR A 83 1.39 3.34 -16.04
CA TYR A 83 1.64 2.15 -16.84
C TYR A 83 0.97 2.21 -18.24
N ASP A 84 1.43 1.34 -19.15
CA ASP A 84 0.60 0.96 -20.31
C ASP A 84 -0.48 -0.02 -19.81
N PRO A 85 -1.76 0.23 -20.10
CA PRO A 85 -2.83 -0.54 -19.47
C PRO A 85 -2.89 -2.01 -19.87
N ILE A 86 -2.50 -2.37 -21.11
CA ILE A 86 -2.42 -3.79 -21.50
C ILE A 86 -1.31 -4.49 -20.74
N ARG A 87 -0.11 -3.87 -20.69
CA ARG A 87 1.02 -4.43 -19.96
C ARG A 87 0.73 -4.58 -18.47
N LEU A 88 0.08 -3.58 -17.88
CA LEU A 88 -0.36 -3.64 -16.49
C LEU A 88 -1.34 -4.80 -16.25
N ALA A 89 -2.28 -5.02 -17.16
CA ALA A 89 -3.25 -6.12 -17.05
C ALA A 89 -2.55 -7.50 -17.09
N GLU A 90 -1.53 -7.66 -17.95
CA GLU A 90 -0.72 -8.87 -18.04
C GLU A 90 0.10 -9.10 -16.77
N ASP A 91 0.80 -8.07 -16.29
CA ASP A 91 1.65 -8.16 -15.09
C ASP A 91 0.81 -8.51 -13.83
N ILE A 92 -0.35 -7.88 -13.66
CA ILE A 92 -1.29 -8.19 -12.58
C ILE A 92 -1.82 -9.63 -12.69
N ALA A 93 -2.20 -10.07 -13.88
CA ALA A 93 -2.69 -11.42 -14.08
C ALA A 93 -1.63 -12.48 -13.74
N VAL A 94 -0.36 -12.23 -14.10
CA VAL A 94 0.76 -13.12 -13.76
C VAL A 94 0.98 -13.18 -12.25
N ILE A 95 0.97 -12.05 -11.56
CA ILE A 95 1.11 -12.03 -10.09
C ILE A 95 -0.06 -12.76 -9.42
N ASP A 96 -1.27 -12.55 -9.89
CA ASP A 96 -2.48 -13.18 -9.35
C ASP A 96 -2.45 -14.71 -9.55
N LEU A 97 -1.93 -15.18 -10.69
CA LEU A 97 -1.69 -16.61 -10.94
C LEU A 97 -0.61 -17.20 -10.01
N ILE A 98 0.52 -16.52 -9.84
CA ILE A 98 1.60 -16.97 -8.94
C ILE A 98 1.10 -17.01 -7.50
N SER A 99 0.38 -15.98 -7.07
CA SER A 99 -0.15 -15.87 -5.71
C SER A 99 -1.41 -16.72 -5.46
N GLN A 100 -2.01 -17.30 -6.52
CA GLN A 100 -3.29 -18.04 -6.43
C GLN A 100 -4.41 -17.20 -5.80
N GLY A 101 -4.55 -15.93 -6.25
CA GLY A 101 -5.62 -15.04 -5.82
C GLY A 101 -5.35 -14.28 -4.50
N ARG A 102 -4.12 -14.29 -3.96
CA ARG A 102 -3.75 -13.52 -2.76
C ARG A 102 -3.34 -12.08 -3.06
N PHE A 103 -3.32 -11.68 -4.32
CA PHE A 103 -2.94 -10.34 -4.73
C PHE A 103 -4.13 -9.38 -4.77
N SER A 104 -3.93 -8.16 -4.30
CA SER A 104 -4.90 -7.07 -4.40
C SER A 104 -4.18 -5.72 -4.52
N PHE A 105 -4.89 -4.67 -4.97
CA PHE A 105 -4.28 -3.35 -5.04
C PHE A 105 -5.32 -2.24 -4.89
N ILE A 106 -4.85 -1.06 -4.48
CA ILE A 106 -5.60 0.19 -4.60
C ILE A 106 -5.09 0.90 -5.85
N ALA A 107 -5.95 1.09 -6.83
CA ALA A 107 -5.64 1.88 -8.01
C ALA A 107 -5.62 3.38 -7.63
N GLY A 108 -4.43 3.91 -7.43
CA GLY A 108 -4.16 5.30 -7.13
C GLY A 108 -3.95 6.11 -8.41
N GLN A 109 -4.43 7.36 -8.40
CA GLN A 109 -4.18 8.27 -9.53
C GLN A 109 -2.76 8.85 -9.50
N GLY A 110 -2.15 8.96 -8.33
CA GLY A 110 -0.92 9.72 -8.14
C GLY A 110 -1.15 11.24 -8.16
N TYR A 111 -0.20 11.96 -7.62
CA TYR A 111 -0.30 13.43 -7.46
C TYR A 111 1.00 14.16 -7.83
N ARG A 112 2.11 13.44 -8.03
CA ARG A 112 3.41 14.02 -8.37
C ARG A 112 3.53 14.19 -9.89
N GLU A 113 3.63 15.44 -10.37
CA GLU A 113 3.75 15.73 -11.79
C GLU A 113 4.99 15.08 -12.43
N ILE A 114 6.11 15.04 -11.69
CA ILE A 114 7.35 14.41 -12.17
C ILE A 114 7.16 12.92 -12.53
N GLU A 115 6.33 12.17 -11.80
CA GLU A 115 6.05 10.76 -12.08
C GLU A 115 5.30 10.58 -13.41
N TYR A 116 4.37 11.49 -13.72
CA TYR A 116 3.70 11.55 -15.02
C TYR A 116 4.65 11.95 -16.14
N HIS A 117 5.53 12.92 -15.89
CA HIS A 117 6.50 13.39 -16.86
C HIS A 117 7.45 12.28 -17.32
N ILE A 118 8.07 11.55 -16.38
CA ILE A 118 9.00 10.45 -16.71
C ILE A 118 8.30 9.26 -17.36
N SER A 119 7.01 9.06 -17.07
CA SER A 119 6.19 7.99 -17.66
C SER A 119 5.59 8.39 -19.01
N ASN A 120 5.86 9.61 -19.49
CA ASN A 120 5.26 10.16 -20.70
C ASN A 120 3.72 10.08 -20.72
N LYS A 121 3.10 10.45 -19.60
CA LYS A 121 1.64 10.45 -19.41
C LYS A 121 1.12 11.87 -19.17
N PRO A 122 -0.14 12.15 -19.57
CA PRO A 122 -0.70 13.49 -19.46
C PRO A 122 -1.14 13.81 -18.03
N TYR A 123 -0.38 14.59 -17.28
CA TYR A 123 -0.73 14.98 -15.91
C TYR A 123 -2.06 15.73 -15.82
N GLU A 124 -2.29 16.72 -16.70
CA GLU A 124 -3.51 17.52 -16.73
C GLU A 124 -4.77 16.68 -17.03
N LYS A 125 -4.61 15.58 -17.76
CA LYS A 125 -5.68 14.65 -18.12
C LYS A 125 -5.64 13.35 -17.33
N ARG A 126 -4.96 13.35 -16.17
CA ARG A 126 -4.76 12.12 -15.38
C ARG A 126 -6.06 11.43 -14.97
N GLY A 127 -7.15 12.19 -14.79
CA GLY A 127 -8.47 11.62 -14.52
C GLY A 127 -9.06 10.86 -15.70
N GLU A 128 -9.04 11.44 -16.90
CA GLU A 128 -9.50 10.78 -18.13
C GLU A 128 -8.62 9.57 -18.46
N TRP A 129 -7.32 9.71 -18.25
CA TRP A 129 -6.37 8.63 -18.47
C TRP A 129 -6.58 7.47 -17.48
N MET A 130 -6.85 7.76 -16.21
CA MET A 130 -7.21 6.75 -15.22
C MET A 130 -8.48 5.99 -15.63
N ASP A 131 -9.50 6.70 -16.13
CA ASP A 131 -10.72 6.08 -16.63
C ASP A 131 -10.44 5.11 -17.80
N HIS A 132 -9.54 5.50 -18.72
CA HIS A 132 -9.11 4.64 -19.83
C HIS A 132 -8.33 3.40 -19.32
N VAL A 133 -7.45 3.57 -18.35
CA VAL A 133 -6.71 2.46 -17.74
C VAL A 133 -7.67 1.46 -17.11
N LEU A 134 -8.60 1.90 -16.27
CA LEU A 134 -9.56 1.03 -15.60
C LEU A 134 -10.46 0.27 -16.58
N ASP A 135 -10.99 0.95 -17.59
CA ASP A 135 -11.79 0.31 -18.65
C ASP A 135 -10.98 -0.77 -19.37
N THR A 136 -9.73 -0.48 -19.69
CA THR A 136 -8.84 -1.42 -20.37
C THR A 136 -8.49 -2.62 -19.48
N LEU A 137 -8.19 -2.41 -18.20
CA LEU A 137 -7.91 -3.50 -17.26
C LEU A 137 -9.10 -4.47 -17.16
N LEU A 138 -10.30 -3.95 -16.94
CA LEU A 138 -11.51 -4.78 -16.81
C LEU A 138 -11.77 -5.58 -18.07
N LYS A 139 -11.69 -4.96 -19.27
CA LYS A 139 -11.82 -5.64 -20.56
C LYS A 139 -10.73 -6.68 -20.81
N SER A 140 -9.49 -6.41 -20.33
CA SER A 140 -8.37 -7.33 -20.51
C SER A 140 -8.54 -8.62 -19.71
N TRP A 141 -9.24 -8.58 -18.60
CA TRP A 141 -9.50 -9.75 -17.75
C TRP A 141 -10.80 -10.49 -18.10
N ASP A 142 -11.67 -9.89 -18.89
CA ASP A 142 -12.83 -10.56 -19.48
C ASP A 142 -12.36 -11.61 -20.51
N ASP A 143 -13.18 -12.63 -20.76
CA ASP A 143 -12.87 -13.70 -21.71
C ASP A 143 -13.07 -13.26 -23.18
N GLU A 144 -13.74 -12.12 -23.42
CA GLU A 144 -14.03 -11.60 -24.74
C GLU A 144 -12.89 -10.74 -25.28
N ALA A 145 -12.69 -10.81 -26.62
CA ALA A 145 -11.81 -9.89 -27.32
C ALA A 145 -12.44 -8.49 -27.42
N PHE A 146 -11.64 -7.44 -27.41
CA PHE A 146 -12.10 -6.05 -27.49
C PHE A 146 -11.23 -5.19 -28.42
N GLU A 147 -11.78 -4.07 -28.87
CA GLU A 147 -11.04 -3.10 -29.68
C GLU A 147 -10.11 -2.26 -28.83
N TYR A 148 -8.81 -2.28 -29.15
CA TYR A 148 -7.77 -1.47 -28.53
C TYR A 148 -6.86 -0.84 -29.59
N ARG A 149 -6.81 0.49 -29.64
CA ARG A 149 -6.01 1.27 -30.60
C ARG A 149 -6.20 0.82 -32.06
N GLY A 150 -7.46 0.52 -32.46
CA GLY A 150 -7.84 0.11 -33.83
C GLY A 150 -7.46 -1.33 -34.17
N LYS A 151 -7.23 -2.17 -33.19
CA LYS A 151 -7.01 -3.61 -33.34
C LYS A 151 -7.86 -4.39 -32.36
N THR A 152 -8.42 -5.50 -32.80
CA THR A 152 -9.06 -6.46 -31.92
C THR A 152 -7.96 -7.22 -31.16
N VAL A 153 -8.03 -7.20 -29.83
CA VAL A 153 -7.07 -7.85 -28.93
C VAL A 153 -7.78 -8.80 -27.97
N ASN A 154 -7.10 -9.88 -27.62
CA ASN A 154 -7.47 -10.77 -26.50
C ASN A 154 -6.25 -10.91 -25.61
N VAL A 155 -6.31 -10.30 -24.42
CA VAL A 155 -5.17 -10.24 -23.49
C VAL A 155 -5.06 -11.56 -22.74
N THR A 156 -3.84 -12.09 -22.67
CA THR A 156 -3.52 -13.34 -21.96
C THR A 156 -2.19 -13.18 -21.20
N PRO A 157 -2.02 -13.91 -20.04
CA PRO A 157 -2.98 -14.84 -19.44
C PRO A 157 -4.16 -14.13 -18.78
N LYS A 158 -5.25 -14.84 -18.53
CA LYS A 158 -6.30 -14.35 -17.64
C LYS A 158 -5.89 -14.58 -16.18
N PRO A 159 -6.31 -13.72 -15.24
CA PRO A 159 -5.96 -13.89 -13.82
C PRO A 159 -6.60 -15.14 -13.22
N PHE A 160 -6.07 -15.55 -12.06
CA PHE A 160 -6.63 -16.64 -11.25
C PHE A 160 -7.99 -16.26 -10.66
N SER A 161 -8.08 -15.05 -10.12
CA SER A 161 -9.29 -14.48 -9.51
C SER A 161 -10.36 -14.16 -10.54
N ARG A 162 -11.64 -14.40 -10.19
CA ARG A 162 -12.77 -14.09 -11.07
C ARG A 162 -13.78 -13.18 -10.37
N PRO A 163 -14.38 -12.21 -11.07
CA PRO A 163 -14.18 -11.86 -12.48
C PRO A 163 -12.84 -11.18 -12.78
N HIS A 164 -12.15 -10.69 -11.76
CA HIS A 164 -10.83 -10.03 -11.82
C HIS A 164 -10.17 -10.07 -10.45
N PRO A 165 -8.83 -9.81 -10.35
CA PRO A 165 -8.17 -9.62 -9.06
C PRO A 165 -8.87 -8.56 -8.22
N PRO A 166 -8.98 -8.72 -6.89
CA PRO A 166 -9.57 -7.71 -6.02
C PRO A 166 -8.80 -6.39 -6.11
N PHE A 167 -9.50 -5.30 -6.40
CA PHE A 167 -8.90 -3.98 -6.36
C PHE A 167 -9.91 -2.88 -6.03
N PHE A 168 -9.38 -1.76 -5.57
CA PHE A 168 -10.13 -0.62 -5.04
C PHE A 168 -9.73 0.64 -5.81
N ILE A 169 -10.60 1.62 -5.85
CA ILE A 169 -10.26 2.95 -6.35
C ILE A 169 -9.87 3.83 -5.16
N GLY A 170 -8.61 4.29 -5.15
CA GLY A 170 -8.10 5.20 -4.14
C GLY A 170 -8.41 6.66 -4.42
N GLY A 171 -8.44 7.47 -3.37
CA GLY A 171 -8.51 8.93 -3.47
C GLY A 171 -9.43 9.59 -2.46
N MET A 172 -9.32 10.93 -2.35
CA MET A 172 -10.07 11.76 -1.40
C MET A 172 -10.98 12.78 -2.08
N SER A 173 -11.34 12.57 -3.33
CA SER A 173 -12.12 13.54 -4.10
C SER A 173 -13.42 12.95 -4.63
N ARG A 174 -14.45 13.80 -4.82
CA ARG A 174 -15.70 13.41 -5.49
C ARG A 174 -15.46 12.76 -6.87
N PRO A 175 -14.54 13.24 -7.73
CA PRO A 175 -14.19 12.53 -8.96
C PRO A 175 -13.71 11.10 -8.76
N ALA A 176 -12.92 10.81 -7.72
CA ALA A 176 -12.46 9.46 -7.40
C ALA A 176 -13.62 8.56 -6.94
N ALA A 177 -14.46 9.03 -6.02
CA ALA A 177 -15.65 8.31 -5.55
C ALA A 177 -16.64 8.02 -6.69
N ARG A 178 -16.91 9.02 -7.55
CA ARG A 178 -17.77 8.83 -8.73
C ARG A 178 -17.18 7.82 -9.72
N ARG A 179 -15.85 7.82 -9.91
CA ARG A 179 -15.16 6.84 -10.76
C ARG A 179 -15.36 5.43 -10.23
N ALA A 180 -15.11 5.20 -8.94
CA ALA A 180 -15.34 3.92 -8.28
C ALA A 180 -16.78 3.43 -8.50
N ALA A 181 -17.77 4.28 -8.23
CA ALA A 181 -19.18 3.96 -8.40
C ALA A 181 -19.54 3.64 -9.86
N ARG A 182 -19.04 4.42 -10.83
CA ARG A 182 -19.31 4.22 -12.25
C ARG A 182 -18.82 2.86 -12.75
N PHE A 183 -17.67 2.41 -12.29
CA PHE A 183 -17.12 1.09 -12.63
C PHE A 183 -17.71 -0.05 -11.77
N GLY A 184 -18.47 0.24 -10.72
CA GLY A 184 -18.95 -0.76 -9.76
C GLY A 184 -17.82 -1.36 -8.92
N LEU A 185 -16.77 -0.57 -8.66
CA LEU A 185 -15.61 -0.98 -7.89
C LEU A 185 -15.67 -0.42 -6.46
N PRO A 186 -15.11 -1.13 -5.48
CA PRO A 186 -15.05 -0.59 -4.12
C PRO A 186 -14.18 0.66 -4.06
N PHE A 187 -14.57 1.60 -3.17
CA PHE A 187 -13.87 2.85 -2.95
C PHE A 187 -13.01 2.76 -1.69
N SER A 188 -11.76 3.19 -1.78
CA SER A 188 -10.80 3.15 -0.66
C SER A 188 -10.18 4.54 -0.42
N PRO A 189 -10.85 5.42 0.34
CA PRO A 189 -10.23 6.64 0.81
C PRO A 189 -9.18 6.32 1.88
N PRO A 190 -8.06 7.06 1.95
CA PRO A 190 -7.00 6.82 2.93
C PRO A 190 -7.41 7.19 4.38
N VAL A 191 -8.43 8.01 4.54
CA VAL A 191 -9.05 8.36 5.82
C VAL A 191 -10.57 8.39 5.67
N SER A 192 -11.29 8.14 6.76
CA SER A 192 -12.75 8.19 6.73
C SER A 192 -13.25 9.60 6.42
N ASN A 193 -14.18 9.69 5.49
CA ASN A 193 -14.87 10.92 5.10
C ASN A 193 -16.35 10.59 4.83
N PRO A 194 -17.22 10.75 5.84
CA PRO A 194 -18.63 10.38 5.74
C PRO A 194 -19.39 11.06 4.59
N GLU A 195 -19.04 12.30 4.24
CA GLU A 195 -19.67 13.01 3.11
C GLU A 195 -19.29 12.37 1.77
N LEU A 196 -18.03 12.00 1.63
CA LEU A 196 -17.54 11.36 0.42
C LEU A 196 -18.04 9.91 0.29
N GLU A 197 -18.17 9.20 1.40
CA GLU A 197 -18.79 7.87 1.46
C GLU A 197 -20.27 7.93 1.06
N THR A 198 -21.02 8.89 1.61
CA THR A 198 -22.41 9.13 1.21
C THR A 198 -22.52 9.43 -0.29
N TYR A 199 -21.67 10.32 -0.79
CA TYR A 199 -21.62 10.65 -2.23
C TYR A 199 -21.32 9.44 -3.11
N TYR A 200 -20.39 8.56 -2.69
CA TYR A 200 -20.11 7.32 -3.40
C TYR A 200 -21.35 6.42 -3.52
N HIS A 201 -22.08 6.22 -2.42
CA HIS A 201 -23.31 5.42 -2.43
C HIS A 201 -24.43 6.02 -3.27
N GLU A 202 -24.59 7.35 -3.26
CA GLU A 202 -25.52 8.06 -4.16
C GLU A 202 -25.17 7.81 -5.64
N GLN A 203 -23.89 7.86 -5.98
CA GLN A 203 -23.44 7.59 -7.34
C GLN A 203 -23.63 6.13 -7.73
N LEU A 204 -23.38 5.16 -6.85
CA LEU A 204 -23.71 3.74 -7.10
C LEU A 204 -25.19 3.57 -7.48
N ALA A 205 -26.09 4.17 -6.72
CA ALA A 205 -27.52 4.12 -7.00
C ALA A 205 -27.87 4.72 -8.38
N GLN A 206 -27.23 5.85 -8.76
CA GLN A 206 -27.42 6.47 -10.07
C GLN A 206 -26.95 5.59 -11.24
N TYR A 207 -25.84 4.83 -11.04
CA TYR A 207 -25.30 3.92 -12.05
C TYR A 207 -25.93 2.51 -12.01
N GLY A 208 -26.83 2.23 -11.05
CA GLY A 208 -27.41 0.90 -10.86
C GLY A 208 -26.36 -0.16 -10.52
N LYS A 209 -25.36 0.23 -9.75
CA LYS A 209 -24.25 -0.63 -9.32
C LYS A 209 -24.28 -0.87 -7.82
N GLU A 210 -23.62 -1.94 -7.40
CA GLU A 210 -23.34 -2.25 -6.00
C GLU A 210 -21.87 -2.06 -5.68
N GLY A 211 -21.54 -1.76 -4.43
CA GLY A 211 -20.17 -1.57 -3.98
C GLY A 211 -20.11 -1.17 -2.51
N TYR A 212 -18.92 -1.06 -1.99
CA TYR A 212 -18.68 -0.71 -0.59
C TYR A 212 -17.45 0.20 -0.44
N VAL A 213 -17.37 0.87 0.70
CA VAL A 213 -16.19 1.65 1.09
C VAL A 213 -15.30 0.80 1.98
N SER A 214 -14.01 0.75 1.66
CA SER A 214 -12.97 0.15 2.50
C SER A 214 -12.05 1.28 2.96
N CYS A 215 -12.17 1.65 4.22
CA CYS A 215 -11.35 2.70 4.82
C CYS A 215 -10.53 2.12 5.98
N PRO A 216 -9.27 2.54 6.16
CA PRO A 216 -8.55 2.21 7.38
C PRO A 216 -9.33 2.69 8.61
N PRO A 217 -9.22 1.99 9.76
CA PRO A 217 -9.78 2.49 11.00
C PRO A 217 -9.27 3.91 11.31
N ALA A 218 -10.09 4.71 11.99
CA ALA A 218 -9.64 6.00 12.50
C ALA A 218 -8.44 5.78 13.45
N ASN A 219 -7.44 6.63 13.37
CA ASN A 219 -6.24 6.59 14.22
C ASN A 219 -5.34 5.35 13.99
N VAL A 220 -5.19 4.91 12.74
CA VAL A 220 -4.15 3.92 12.40
C VAL A 220 -2.80 4.60 12.52
N SER A 221 -1.97 4.06 13.41
CA SER A 221 -0.55 4.41 13.53
C SER A 221 0.34 3.38 12.85
N VAL A 222 1.52 3.82 12.45
CA VAL A 222 2.60 2.97 11.96
C VAL A 222 3.42 2.53 13.16
N LEU A 223 3.45 1.22 13.41
CA LEU A 223 4.03 0.64 14.61
C LEU A 223 5.46 0.14 14.40
N PHE A 224 6.28 0.38 15.39
CA PHE A 224 7.55 -0.28 15.61
C PHE A 224 7.58 -0.82 17.03
N LEU A 225 8.04 -2.05 17.23
CA LEU A 225 8.08 -2.68 18.56
C LEU A 225 9.50 -2.64 19.13
N ASP A 226 9.57 -2.25 20.39
CA ASP A 226 10.80 -2.30 21.19
C ASP A 226 10.44 -2.49 22.67
N GLU A 227 11.33 -3.10 23.46
CA GLU A 227 11.10 -3.29 24.89
C GLU A 227 11.22 -1.98 25.67
N ASP A 228 12.01 -1.01 25.19
CA ASP A 228 12.17 0.33 25.77
C ASP A 228 11.89 1.42 24.74
N PRO A 229 10.61 1.80 24.51
CA PRO A 229 10.23 2.81 23.54
C PRO A 229 10.92 4.15 23.70
N GLU A 230 11.19 4.59 24.95
CA GLU A 230 11.84 5.87 25.21
C GLU A 230 13.32 5.87 24.81
N SER A 231 14.02 4.77 25.02
CA SER A 231 15.38 4.58 24.53
C SER A 231 15.41 4.44 23.02
N ALA A 232 14.47 3.67 22.46
CA ALA A 232 14.36 3.45 21.03
C ALA A 232 14.07 4.75 20.26
N TRP A 233 13.17 5.63 20.73
CA TRP A 233 12.95 6.93 20.10
C TRP A 233 14.22 7.78 19.98
N LYS A 234 15.11 7.73 20.98
CA LYS A 234 16.39 8.45 20.93
C LYS A 234 17.38 7.84 19.95
N ASP A 235 17.37 6.51 19.83
CA ASP A 235 18.29 5.76 18.98
C ASP A 235 17.87 5.74 17.50
N ILE A 236 16.59 5.44 17.23
CA ILE A 236 16.10 5.20 15.87
C ILE A 236 15.06 6.20 15.38
N GLY A 237 14.66 7.17 16.18
CA GLY A 237 13.62 8.15 15.82
C GLY A 237 13.92 8.94 14.54
N SER A 238 15.20 9.18 14.24
CA SER A 238 15.62 9.88 13.02
C SER A 238 15.19 9.17 11.72
N TYR A 239 15.02 7.86 11.73
CA TYR A 239 14.57 7.11 10.54
C TYR A 239 13.10 7.39 10.22
N PHE A 240 12.24 7.53 11.23
CA PHE A 240 10.86 7.95 11.05
C PHE A 240 10.78 9.39 10.50
N LEU A 241 11.63 10.28 11.04
CA LEU A 241 11.69 11.66 10.57
C LEU A 241 12.18 11.75 9.11
N ASN A 242 13.12 10.91 8.71
CA ASN A 242 13.59 10.84 7.31
C ASN A 242 12.45 10.51 6.35
N GLU A 243 11.63 9.50 6.66
CA GLU A 243 10.49 9.12 5.82
C GLU A 243 9.42 10.23 5.80
N ALA A 244 9.06 10.75 6.97
CA ALA A 244 8.06 11.82 7.08
C ALA A 244 8.48 13.08 6.34
N THR A 245 9.76 13.46 6.41
CA THR A 245 10.32 14.62 5.72
C THR A 245 10.24 14.47 4.20
N GLU A 246 10.61 13.31 3.67
CA GLU A 246 10.53 13.07 2.23
C GLU A 246 9.09 13.10 1.75
N TYR A 247 8.19 12.43 2.44
CA TYR A 247 6.76 12.45 2.12
C TYR A 247 6.18 13.85 2.21
N GLY A 248 6.61 14.64 3.21
CA GLY A 248 6.22 16.03 3.38
C GLY A 248 6.65 16.95 2.22
N ARG A 249 7.82 16.72 1.63
CA ARG A 249 8.33 17.49 0.48
C ARG A 249 7.48 17.35 -0.79
N TRP A 250 6.76 16.24 -0.94
CA TRP A 250 5.96 15.98 -2.14
C TRP A 250 4.58 16.62 -2.11
N GLY A 251 4.16 17.17 -0.98
CA GLY A 251 2.91 17.88 -0.88
C GLY A 251 2.97 19.23 -1.56
N THR A 252 1.92 19.62 -2.26
CA THR A 252 1.68 20.96 -2.77
C THR A 252 0.58 21.63 -1.97
N GLU A 253 0.56 22.98 -1.92
CA GLU A 253 -0.45 23.75 -1.17
C GLU A 253 -1.90 23.44 -1.60
N ASP A 254 -2.07 22.98 -2.86
CA ASP A 254 -3.39 22.68 -3.45
C ASP A 254 -3.83 21.21 -3.24
N LEU A 255 -3.00 20.36 -2.64
CA LEU A 255 -3.35 18.97 -2.40
C LEU A 255 -3.83 18.81 -0.95
N GLU A 256 -5.13 18.54 -0.77
CA GLU A 256 -5.63 17.95 0.47
C GLU A 256 -4.86 16.64 0.71
N ARG A 257 -3.89 16.69 1.61
CA ARG A 257 -3.11 15.52 1.97
C ARG A 257 -3.98 14.61 2.84
N PRO A 258 -3.98 13.32 2.57
CA PRO A 258 -4.67 12.36 3.45
C PRO A 258 -4.12 12.37 4.88
N LEU A 259 -2.85 12.77 5.05
CA LEU A 259 -2.14 12.84 6.33
C LEU A 259 -1.22 14.05 6.31
N GLU A 260 -1.61 15.12 6.99
CA GLU A 260 -0.68 16.18 7.37
C GLU A 260 0.11 15.70 8.60
N ILE A 261 1.31 15.19 8.34
CA ILE A 261 2.23 14.79 9.40
C ILE A 261 3.19 15.96 9.60
N ASP A 262 3.13 16.61 10.76
CA ASP A 262 4.12 17.59 11.13
C ASP A 262 5.47 16.89 11.35
N HIS A 263 6.44 17.23 10.52
CA HIS A 263 7.79 16.66 10.49
C HIS A 263 8.87 17.74 10.74
N SER A 264 8.51 18.84 11.39
CA SER A 264 9.43 19.93 11.67
C SER A 264 10.60 19.52 12.56
N ASN A 265 10.36 18.60 13.48
CA ASN A 265 11.37 17.94 14.29
C ASN A 265 10.84 16.62 14.88
N LEU A 266 11.72 15.86 15.52
CA LEU A 266 11.40 14.54 16.05
C LEU A 266 10.33 14.54 17.14
N ASP A 267 10.35 15.51 18.05
CA ASP A 267 9.40 15.58 19.15
C ASP A 267 7.99 15.88 18.62
N VAL A 268 7.88 16.82 17.67
CA VAL A 268 6.63 17.15 17.02
C VAL A 268 6.09 15.95 16.22
N LEU A 269 6.96 15.26 15.46
CA LEU A 269 6.56 14.04 14.74
C LEU A 269 6.00 12.98 15.67
N ARG A 270 6.66 12.75 16.81
CA ARG A 270 6.22 11.80 17.85
C ARG A 270 4.84 12.18 18.41
N ASP A 271 4.63 13.46 18.68
CA ASP A 271 3.37 13.97 19.24
C ASP A 271 2.17 13.83 18.27
N THR A 272 2.42 13.67 16.96
CA THR A 272 1.34 13.38 15.99
C THR A 272 0.67 12.02 16.22
N GLY A 273 1.38 11.06 16.84
CA GLY A 273 0.92 9.68 17.00
C GLY A 273 0.83 8.88 15.69
N PHE A 274 1.33 9.41 14.59
CA PHE A 274 1.35 8.68 13.31
C PHE A 274 2.37 7.53 13.31
N TYR A 275 3.57 7.78 13.83
CA TYR A 275 4.55 6.74 14.12
C TYR A 275 4.57 6.48 15.62
N GLU A 276 4.49 5.24 16.01
CA GLU A 276 4.55 4.84 17.40
C GLU A 276 5.60 3.74 17.62
N ILE A 277 6.45 3.92 18.63
CA ILE A 277 7.24 2.82 19.17
C ILE A 277 6.53 2.35 20.43
N VAL A 278 6.14 1.08 20.44
CA VAL A 278 5.33 0.49 21.53
C VAL A 278 5.99 -0.79 22.07
N THR A 279 5.71 -1.09 23.34
CA THR A 279 6.12 -2.38 23.89
C THR A 279 5.28 -3.52 23.34
N PRO A 280 5.80 -4.76 23.29
CA PRO A 280 5.01 -5.93 22.92
C PRO A 280 3.76 -6.12 23.77
N GLU A 281 3.82 -5.80 25.07
CA GLU A 281 2.69 -5.89 25.99
C GLU A 281 1.60 -4.89 25.62
N GLU A 282 1.97 -3.64 25.36
CA GLU A 282 1.03 -2.60 24.93
C GLU A 282 0.36 -2.97 23.60
N CYS A 283 1.14 -3.43 22.62
CA CYS A 283 0.61 -3.88 21.33
C CYS A 283 -0.36 -5.05 21.50
N LEU A 284 -0.03 -6.04 22.34
CA LEU A 284 -0.90 -7.16 22.67
C LEU A 284 -2.21 -6.68 23.32
N ASN A 285 -2.15 -5.76 24.26
CA ASN A 285 -3.32 -5.21 24.93
C ASN A 285 -4.24 -4.45 23.96
N ARG A 286 -3.70 -3.75 22.97
CA ARG A 286 -4.48 -3.12 21.89
C ARG A 286 -5.24 -4.15 21.07
N HIS A 287 -4.64 -5.29 20.73
CA HIS A 287 -5.30 -6.39 20.05
C HIS A 287 -6.41 -7.05 20.89
N LEU A 288 -6.17 -7.23 22.18
CA LEU A 288 -7.15 -7.86 23.08
C LEU A 288 -8.30 -6.91 23.45
N GLY A 289 -8.06 -5.61 23.45
CA GLY A 289 -9.04 -4.59 23.81
C GLY A 289 -9.90 -4.09 22.65
N ASN A 290 -9.54 -4.43 21.41
CA ASN A 290 -10.26 -3.95 20.22
C ASN A 290 -10.16 -4.95 19.06
N ASP A 291 -11.23 -5.66 18.77
CA ASP A 291 -11.33 -6.62 17.67
C ASP A 291 -11.06 -6.01 16.28
N SER A 292 -11.26 -4.69 16.17
CA SER A 292 -11.00 -3.92 14.94
C SER A 292 -9.58 -3.32 14.89
N PHE A 293 -8.72 -3.63 15.86
CA PHE A 293 -7.36 -3.10 15.86
C PHE A 293 -6.57 -3.61 14.65
N TYR A 294 -6.02 -2.65 13.90
CA TYR A 294 -5.28 -2.86 12.67
C TYR A 294 -3.82 -2.49 12.90
N ALA A 295 -2.98 -3.47 13.16
CA ALA A 295 -1.55 -3.26 13.37
C ALA A 295 -0.83 -3.09 12.03
N VAL A 296 -0.17 -1.95 11.82
CA VAL A 296 0.70 -1.68 10.67
C VAL A 296 2.14 -1.67 11.15
N VAL A 297 2.84 -2.78 11.02
CA VAL A 297 4.25 -2.92 11.41
C VAL A 297 5.14 -2.48 10.24
N HIS A 298 6.00 -1.49 10.47
CA HIS A 298 6.90 -0.95 9.43
C HIS A 298 8.37 -1.04 9.87
N PRO A 299 8.98 -2.22 9.75
CA PRO A 299 10.32 -2.46 10.29
C PRO A 299 11.44 -1.76 9.52
N LEU A 300 11.30 -1.57 8.20
CA LEU A 300 12.35 -0.98 7.34
C LEU A 300 12.17 0.53 7.09
N VAL A 301 11.43 1.23 7.94
CA VAL A 301 11.11 2.66 7.79
C VAL A 301 12.36 3.53 7.64
N GLY A 302 12.37 4.43 6.65
CA GLY A 302 13.33 5.53 6.53
C GLY A 302 14.81 5.17 6.52
N GLY A 303 15.17 3.93 6.17
CA GLY A 303 16.55 3.44 6.22
C GLY A 303 16.92 2.73 7.52
N MET A 304 15.94 2.28 8.30
CA MET A 304 16.13 1.55 9.55
C MET A 304 17.23 0.48 9.41
N PRO A 305 18.18 0.36 10.38
CA PRO A 305 19.14 -0.73 10.40
C PRO A 305 18.46 -2.09 10.40
N ILE A 306 19.02 -3.03 9.66
CA ILE A 306 18.39 -4.33 9.41
C ILE A 306 18.23 -5.16 10.69
N ASP A 307 19.21 -5.10 11.59
CA ASP A 307 19.16 -5.76 12.88
C ASP A 307 18.02 -5.22 13.77
N ARG A 308 17.82 -3.89 13.80
CA ARG A 308 16.70 -3.26 14.50
C ARG A 308 15.35 -3.63 13.87
N ALA A 309 15.32 -3.68 12.55
CA ALA A 309 14.12 -4.08 11.81
C ALA A 309 13.72 -5.54 12.11
N TRP A 310 14.67 -6.47 12.13
CA TRP A 310 14.43 -7.86 12.52
C TRP A 310 14.01 -7.99 13.99
N HIS A 311 14.64 -7.26 14.88
CA HIS A 311 14.24 -7.24 16.30
C HIS A 311 12.76 -6.88 16.48
N CYS A 312 12.31 -5.83 15.82
CA CYS A 312 10.88 -5.44 15.80
C CYS A 312 9.98 -6.59 15.31
N MET A 313 10.34 -7.26 14.20
CA MET A 313 9.57 -8.36 13.63
C MET A 313 9.51 -9.57 14.57
N GLU A 314 10.62 -9.91 15.21
CA GLU A 314 10.72 -11.02 16.16
C GLU A 314 9.92 -10.75 17.43
N LEU A 315 9.96 -9.54 17.97
CA LEU A 315 9.14 -9.13 19.11
C LEU A 315 7.65 -9.26 18.79
N TYR A 316 7.22 -8.74 17.64
CA TYR A 316 5.81 -8.83 17.25
C TYR A 316 5.36 -10.29 17.07
N ALA A 317 6.15 -11.12 16.39
CA ALA A 317 5.82 -12.52 16.17
C ALA A 317 5.79 -13.34 17.47
N SER A 318 6.84 -13.20 18.32
CA SER A 318 7.02 -14.05 19.50
C SER A 318 6.21 -13.60 20.70
N GLN A 319 6.01 -12.31 20.88
CA GLN A 319 5.38 -11.78 22.10
C GLN A 319 3.96 -11.25 21.88
N VAL A 320 3.53 -11.01 20.63
CA VAL A 320 2.18 -10.57 20.31
C VAL A 320 1.42 -11.69 19.59
N LEU A 321 1.78 -12.03 18.34
CA LEU A 321 1.02 -13.00 17.54
C LEU A 321 0.92 -14.38 18.20
N SER A 322 2.01 -14.88 18.79
CA SER A 322 2.01 -16.19 19.45
C SER A 322 1.03 -16.31 20.63
N LYS A 323 0.66 -15.19 21.25
CA LYS A 323 -0.31 -15.15 22.36
C LYS A 323 -1.74 -14.98 21.87
N LEU A 324 -1.96 -14.36 20.71
CA LEU A 324 -3.28 -14.16 20.11
C LEU A 324 -3.84 -15.45 19.46
N VAL A 325 -2.97 -16.34 18.99
CA VAL A 325 -3.37 -17.63 18.37
C VAL A 325 -3.76 -18.68 19.42
N LYS A 326 -3.37 -18.52 20.69
CA LYS A 326 -3.64 -19.48 21.78
C LYS A 326 -4.94 -19.25 22.53
N GLY A 327 -5.66 -18.20 22.24
CA GLY A 327 -6.98 -17.87 22.80
C GLY A 327 -8.09 -18.14 21.79
#